data_1cad916728188cf22059ae2cdafbeeac
#
_entry.id   1cad916728188cf22059ae2cdafbeeac
#
_cell.length_a   1.000
_cell.length_b   1.000
_cell.length_c   1.000
_cell.angle_alpha   90.00
_cell.angle_beta   90.00
_cell.angle_gamma   90.00
#
_symmetry.space_group_name_H-M   'P 1'
#
loop_
_entity.id
_entity.type
_entity.pdbx_description
1 polymer ?
#
loop_
_entity_poly.entity_id
_entity_poly.type
_entity_poly.pdbx_seq_one_letter_code
_entity_poly.pdbx_strand_id
1 'polypeptide(L)'
;MRSRVFRLSLAAAVLILPFLAMTPDAEAISRPQLYTNGKICRAEFKLPHIHAANGAKADLMEAQIKAIRDWIRFTRFEYGRRWASWSLAMGHKMTCDFDGDAQVWRCRAEAQPCKN
;
A
#
# COMPACT_ATOMS: atom_id res chain seq x y z
N MET A 1 45.87 60.38 34.74
CA MET A 1 45.26 59.92 33.50
C MET A 1 44.71 58.52 33.74
N ARG A 2 43.37 58.38 33.88
CA ARG A 2 42.74 57.06 34.07
C ARG A 2 42.03 56.70 32.76
N SER A 3 42.60 55.74 32.03
CA SER A 3 41.98 55.15 30.85
C SER A 3 40.83 54.24 31.25
N ARG A 4 39.62 54.63 30.94
CA ARG A 4 38.45 53.75 31.03
C ARG A 4 38.39 52.85 29.79
N VAL A 5 38.66 51.57 30.00
CA VAL A 5 38.47 50.54 28.99
C VAL A 5 36.95 50.22 28.93
N PHE A 6 36.31 50.64 27.87
CA PHE A 6 34.95 50.24 27.57
C PHE A 6 34.97 48.77 27.07
N ARG A 7 34.42 47.87 27.88
CA ARG A 7 34.15 46.53 27.45
C ARG A 7 32.83 46.51 26.72
N LEU A 8 32.87 46.41 25.40
CA LEU A 8 31.72 46.08 24.61
C LEU A 8 31.40 44.60 24.80
N SER A 9 30.34 44.32 25.53
CA SER A 9 29.77 42.97 25.53
C SER A 9 28.95 42.80 24.27
N LEU A 10 29.44 42.05 23.34
CA LEU A 10 28.62 41.54 22.20
C LEU A 10 27.72 40.42 22.76
N ALA A 11 26.47 40.76 23.02
CA ALA A 11 25.45 39.74 23.20
C ALA A 11 25.11 39.13 21.84
N ALA A 12 25.63 37.97 21.59
CA ALA A 12 25.21 37.18 20.44
C ALA A 12 23.77 36.66 20.72
N ALA A 13 22.79 37.31 20.13
CA ALA A 13 21.43 36.80 20.11
C ALA A 13 21.40 35.59 19.18
N VAL A 14 21.42 34.40 19.75
CA VAL A 14 21.16 33.16 19.02
C VAL A 14 19.65 33.14 18.71
N LEU A 15 19.30 33.52 17.49
CA LEU A 15 17.96 33.30 16.95
C LEU A 15 17.78 31.80 16.74
N ILE A 16 17.22 31.14 17.74
CA ILE A 16 16.69 29.78 17.59
C ILE A 16 15.41 29.92 16.77
N LEU A 17 15.54 29.77 15.45
CA LEU A 17 14.41 29.56 14.60
C LEU A 17 13.79 28.20 14.98
N PRO A 18 12.50 28.15 15.38
CA PRO A 18 11.84 26.87 15.49
C PRO A 18 11.81 26.25 14.09
N PHE A 19 12.62 25.24 13.88
CA PHE A 19 12.38 24.31 12.80
C PHE A 19 11.01 23.71 13.10
N LEU A 20 9.98 24.29 12.51
CA LEU A 20 8.72 23.60 12.28
C LEU A 20 9.10 22.40 11.43
N ALA A 21 9.32 21.27 12.08
CA ALA A 21 9.35 19.99 11.40
C ALA A 21 7.96 19.85 10.75
N MET A 22 7.85 20.27 9.50
CA MET A 22 6.79 19.80 8.64
C MET A 22 7.04 18.31 8.48
N THR A 23 6.47 17.52 9.40
CA THR A 23 6.22 16.12 9.10
C THR A 23 5.36 16.15 7.85
N PRO A 24 5.83 15.63 6.72
CA PRO A 24 4.92 15.43 5.62
C PRO A 24 3.83 14.54 6.19
N ASP A 25 2.62 15.06 6.28
CA ASP A 25 1.48 14.24 6.60
C ASP A 25 1.51 13.09 5.61
N ALA A 26 1.82 11.89 6.09
CA ALA A 26 1.81 10.68 5.28
C ALA A 26 0.40 10.41 4.71
N GLU A 27 -0.59 11.13 5.21
CA GLU A 27 -1.95 11.19 4.72
C GLU A 27 -2.12 12.09 3.48
N ALA A 28 -1.22 13.01 3.21
CA ALA A 28 -1.28 13.85 2.02
C ALA A 28 -1.12 13.01 0.75
N ILE A 29 -0.58 11.81 0.85
CA ILE A 29 -0.68 10.77 -0.16
C ILE A 29 -1.89 9.90 0.21
N SER A 30 -3.05 10.51 0.30
CA SER A 30 -4.29 9.76 0.40
C SER A 30 -4.43 8.95 -0.88
N ARG A 31 -3.99 7.70 -0.80
CA ARG A 31 -4.15 6.76 -1.90
C ARG A 31 -5.63 6.70 -2.23
N PRO A 32 -6.01 6.89 -3.49
CA PRO A 32 -7.41 6.97 -3.86
C PRO A 32 -8.19 5.79 -3.30
N GLN A 33 -9.33 6.06 -2.72
CA GLN A 33 -10.22 5.07 -2.12
C GLN A 33 -11.63 5.28 -2.65
N LEU A 34 -12.33 4.19 -2.89
CA LEU A 34 -13.73 4.18 -3.26
C LEU A 34 -14.55 3.56 -2.14
N TYR A 35 -15.65 4.22 -1.77
CA TYR A 35 -16.63 3.66 -0.86
C TYR A 35 -17.65 2.89 -1.66
N THR A 36 -17.74 1.59 -1.42
CA THR A 36 -18.66 0.71 -2.13
C THR A 36 -19.31 -0.26 -1.16
N ASN A 37 -20.63 -0.22 -1.07
CA ASN A 37 -21.42 -1.12 -0.21
C ASN A 37 -20.91 -1.19 1.25
N GLY A 38 -20.59 -0.03 1.86
CA GLY A 38 -20.08 0.05 3.22
C GLY A 38 -18.61 -0.36 3.39
N LYS A 39 -17.91 -0.66 2.30
CA LYS A 39 -16.49 -0.99 2.29
C LYS A 39 -15.67 0.17 1.74
N ILE A 40 -14.43 0.24 2.18
CA ILE A 40 -13.44 1.14 1.61
C ILE A 40 -12.55 0.33 0.69
N CYS A 41 -12.52 0.65 -0.60
CA CYS A 41 -11.77 -0.08 -1.61
C CYS A 41 -10.65 0.75 -2.22
N ARG A 42 -9.57 0.11 -2.63
CA ARG A 42 -8.48 0.77 -3.34
C ARG A 42 -8.92 1.23 -4.72
N ALA A 43 -8.50 2.44 -5.06
CA ALA A 43 -8.77 3.03 -6.36
C ALA A 43 -7.52 3.75 -6.88
N GLU A 44 -7.45 3.92 -8.17
CA GLU A 44 -6.45 4.73 -8.84
C GLU A 44 -7.17 5.63 -9.86
N PHE A 45 -6.95 6.94 -9.78
CA PHE A 45 -7.62 7.92 -10.65
C PHE A 45 -9.15 7.76 -10.73
N LYS A 46 -9.82 7.47 -9.59
CA LYS A 46 -11.26 7.18 -9.48
C LYS A 46 -11.72 5.87 -10.12
N LEU A 47 -10.79 5.05 -10.58
CA LEU A 47 -11.08 3.70 -11.09
C LEU A 47 -10.72 2.66 -10.02
N PRO A 48 -11.41 1.49 -10.01
CA PRO A 48 -11.02 0.39 -9.15
C PRO A 48 -9.58 -0.04 -9.40
N HIS A 49 -8.77 -0.10 -8.34
CA HIS A 49 -7.42 -0.63 -8.44
C HIS A 49 -7.45 -2.14 -8.21
N ILE A 50 -7.22 -2.89 -9.26
CA ILE A 50 -7.29 -4.35 -9.24
C ILE A 50 -5.89 -4.92 -9.00
N HIS A 51 -5.77 -5.77 -7.99
CA HIS A 51 -4.60 -6.61 -7.79
C HIS A 51 -4.79 -7.96 -8.46
N ALA A 52 -3.71 -8.49 -9.00
CA ALA A 52 -3.70 -9.79 -9.64
C ALA A 52 -2.52 -10.63 -9.16
N ALA A 53 -2.73 -11.92 -9.02
CA ALA A 53 -1.69 -12.88 -8.70
C ALA A 53 -1.91 -14.20 -9.43
N ASN A 54 -0.83 -14.94 -9.66
CA ASN A 54 -0.85 -16.17 -10.41
C ASN A 54 -0.47 -17.35 -9.50
N GLY A 55 -1.05 -18.51 -9.81
CA GLY A 55 -0.70 -19.77 -9.17
C GLY A 55 -0.62 -20.90 -10.20
N ALA A 56 0.39 -21.74 -10.08
CA ALA A 56 0.53 -22.91 -10.94
C ALA A 56 0.68 -24.18 -10.09
N LYS A 57 -0.17 -25.18 -10.35
CA LYS A 57 -0.18 -26.47 -9.68
C LYS A 57 -0.72 -27.55 -10.63
N ALA A 58 -0.37 -28.80 -10.37
CA ALA A 58 -0.87 -29.94 -11.15
C ALA A 58 -2.40 -30.12 -10.99
N ASP A 59 -2.94 -29.78 -9.83
CA ASP A 59 -4.37 -29.81 -9.53
C ASP A 59 -4.99 -28.42 -9.70
N LEU A 60 -6.18 -28.36 -10.33
CA LEU A 60 -6.87 -27.10 -10.61
C LEU A 60 -7.21 -26.36 -9.32
N MET A 61 -7.78 -27.03 -8.32
CA MET A 61 -8.17 -26.39 -7.07
C MET A 61 -6.95 -25.85 -6.32
N GLU A 62 -5.87 -26.60 -6.30
CA GLU A 62 -4.61 -26.15 -5.69
C GLU A 62 -4.02 -24.93 -6.41
N ALA A 63 -4.12 -24.87 -7.74
CA ALA A 63 -3.69 -23.71 -8.51
C ALA A 63 -4.52 -22.46 -8.19
N GLN A 64 -5.85 -22.62 -8.05
CA GLN A 64 -6.74 -21.55 -7.64
C GLN A 64 -6.42 -21.04 -6.23
N ILE A 65 -6.26 -21.95 -5.27
CA ILE A 65 -5.90 -21.62 -3.88
C ILE A 65 -4.56 -20.90 -3.84
N LYS A 66 -3.58 -21.36 -4.60
CA LYS A 66 -2.27 -20.71 -4.68
C LYS A 66 -2.38 -19.29 -5.23
N ALA A 67 -3.15 -19.07 -6.28
CA ALA A 67 -3.37 -17.75 -6.85
C ALA A 67 -4.00 -16.79 -5.82
N ILE A 68 -5.00 -17.24 -5.06
CA ILE A 68 -5.62 -16.45 -4.00
C ILE A 68 -4.64 -16.15 -2.88
N ARG A 69 -3.86 -17.15 -2.43
CA ARG A 69 -2.84 -16.94 -1.39
C ARG A 69 -1.77 -15.94 -1.81
N ASP A 70 -1.34 -15.99 -3.06
CA ASP A 70 -0.35 -15.06 -3.59
C ASP A 70 -0.96 -13.64 -3.73
N TRP A 71 -2.25 -13.53 -4.10
CA TRP A 71 -2.97 -12.27 -4.07
C TRP A 71 -3.02 -11.67 -2.66
N ILE A 72 -3.35 -12.48 -1.65
CA ILE A 72 -3.38 -12.06 -0.23
C ILE A 72 -2.00 -11.60 0.21
N ARG A 73 -0.96 -12.36 -0.09
CA ARG A 73 0.43 -12.04 0.28
C ARG A 73 0.87 -10.72 -0.35
N PHE A 74 0.64 -10.55 -1.64
CA PHE A 74 0.99 -9.35 -2.37
C PHE A 74 0.24 -8.11 -1.86
N THR A 75 -1.07 -8.23 -1.69
CA THR A 75 -1.90 -7.16 -1.16
C THR A 75 -1.49 -6.76 0.25
N ARG A 76 -1.17 -7.75 1.08
CA ARG A 76 -0.69 -7.52 2.44
C ARG A 76 0.66 -6.78 2.45
N PHE A 77 1.55 -7.14 1.56
CA PHE A 77 2.84 -6.49 1.43
C PHE A 77 2.69 -5.03 0.99
N GLU A 78 1.81 -4.77 0.04
CA GLU A 78 1.65 -3.43 -0.54
C GLU A 78 0.80 -2.50 0.32
N TYR A 79 -0.31 -2.99 0.90
CA TYR A 79 -1.28 -2.16 1.60
C TYR A 79 -1.48 -2.50 3.07
N GLY A 80 -0.91 -3.59 3.54
CA GLY A 80 -1.06 -4.07 4.91
C GLY A 80 -2.20 -5.09 5.09
N ARG A 81 -2.21 -5.69 6.28
CA ARG A 81 -3.11 -6.80 6.63
C ARG A 81 -4.60 -6.49 6.42
N ARG A 82 -5.02 -5.28 6.77
CA ARG A 82 -6.44 -4.89 6.72
C ARG A 82 -7.03 -4.91 5.31
N TRP A 83 -6.19 -4.81 4.30
CA TRP A 83 -6.57 -4.81 2.89
C TRP A 83 -6.48 -6.19 2.23
N ALA A 84 -5.85 -7.14 2.89
CA ALA A 84 -5.51 -8.45 2.33
C ALA A 84 -6.55 -9.53 2.64
N SER A 85 -7.81 -9.18 2.66
CA SER A 85 -8.90 -10.14 2.83
C SER A 85 -9.55 -10.42 1.47
N TRP A 86 -9.36 -11.63 0.97
CA TRP A 86 -10.00 -12.06 -0.26
C TRP A 86 -11.52 -11.98 -0.17
N SER A 87 -12.11 -12.39 0.96
CA SER A 87 -13.56 -12.35 1.16
C SER A 87 -14.16 -10.94 1.19
N LEU A 88 -13.38 -9.94 1.60
CA LEU A 88 -13.80 -8.52 1.59
C LEU A 88 -13.51 -7.84 0.26
N ALA A 89 -12.61 -8.39 -0.55
CA ALA A 89 -12.29 -7.85 -1.85
C ALA A 89 -13.52 -7.83 -2.77
N MET A 90 -13.50 -6.99 -3.76
CA MET A 90 -14.59 -6.85 -4.73
C MET A 90 -14.13 -7.17 -6.14
N GLY A 91 -15.08 -7.53 -7.00
CA GLY A 91 -14.80 -7.81 -8.40
C GLY A 91 -13.91 -9.04 -8.60
N HIS A 92 -14.11 -10.08 -7.80
CA HIS A 92 -13.35 -11.33 -7.93
C HIS A 92 -13.43 -11.90 -9.33
N LYS A 93 -12.28 -12.25 -9.89
CA LYS A 93 -12.16 -12.95 -11.14
C LYS A 93 -11.09 -14.03 -11.02
N MET A 94 -11.43 -15.23 -11.45
CA MET A 94 -10.50 -16.36 -11.55
C MET A 94 -10.46 -16.85 -12.99
N THR A 95 -9.29 -16.85 -13.56
CA THR A 95 -9.06 -17.38 -14.91
C THR A 95 -8.00 -18.47 -14.82
N CYS A 96 -8.30 -19.65 -15.34
CA CYS A 96 -7.38 -20.78 -15.33
C CYS A 96 -7.23 -21.39 -16.71
N ASP A 97 -6.01 -21.74 -17.06
CA ASP A 97 -5.64 -22.45 -18.29
C ASP A 97 -4.75 -23.65 -17.96
N PHE A 98 -4.95 -24.74 -18.65
CA PHE A 98 -4.09 -25.93 -18.53
C PHE A 98 -2.89 -25.81 -19.47
N ASP A 99 -1.70 -25.88 -18.90
CA ASP A 99 -0.45 -25.95 -19.64
C ASP A 99 -0.08 -27.43 -19.90
N GLY A 100 -0.33 -27.90 -21.10
CA GLY A 100 -0.09 -29.30 -21.45
C GLY A 100 1.40 -29.69 -21.49
N ASP A 101 2.29 -28.76 -21.74
CA ASP A 101 3.73 -29.01 -21.74
C ASP A 101 4.28 -29.19 -20.32
N ALA A 102 3.88 -28.30 -19.40
CA ALA A 102 4.28 -28.36 -18.00
C ALA A 102 3.39 -29.30 -17.16
N GLN A 103 2.26 -29.77 -17.68
CA GLN A 103 1.28 -30.59 -16.98
C GLN A 103 0.77 -29.91 -15.69
N VAL A 104 0.50 -28.62 -15.79
CA VAL A 104 -0.01 -27.80 -14.65
C VAL A 104 -1.16 -26.91 -15.08
N TRP A 105 -2.04 -26.62 -14.14
CA TRP A 105 -3.00 -25.54 -14.23
C TRP A 105 -2.32 -24.23 -13.85
N ARG A 106 -2.54 -23.21 -14.66
CA ARG A 106 -2.14 -21.84 -14.36
C ARG A 106 -3.38 -21.01 -14.10
N CYS A 107 -3.51 -20.50 -12.90
CA CYS A 107 -4.64 -19.68 -12.50
C CYS A 107 -4.19 -18.24 -12.21
N ARG A 108 -5.05 -17.30 -12.54
CA ARG A 108 -4.90 -15.89 -12.22
C ARG A 108 -6.09 -15.44 -11.39
N ALA A 109 -5.83 -14.99 -10.17
CA ALA A 109 -6.81 -14.40 -9.28
C ALA A 109 -6.73 -12.87 -9.36
N GLU A 110 -7.84 -12.22 -9.55
CA GLU A 110 -7.94 -10.75 -9.61
C GLU A 110 -9.04 -10.28 -8.68
N ALA A 111 -8.79 -9.23 -7.94
CA ALA A 111 -9.80 -8.54 -7.14
C ALA A 111 -9.31 -7.16 -6.71
N GLN A 112 -10.25 -6.28 -6.42
CA GLN A 112 -10.00 -4.99 -5.82
C GLN A 112 -9.87 -5.15 -4.29
N PRO A 113 -8.73 -4.78 -3.68
CA PRO A 113 -8.59 -4.81 -2.23
C PRO A 113 -9.56 -3.87 -1.54
N CYS A 114 -10.29 -4.39 -0.57
CA CYS A 114 -11.23 -3.64 0.26
C CYS A 114 -11.06 -3.99 1.73
N LYS A 115 -11.49 -3.08 2.59
CA LYS A 115 -11.60 -3.27 4.04
C LYS A 115 -12.94 -2.72 4.54
N ASN A 116 -13.36 -3.18 5.71
CA ASN A 116 -14.46 -2.58 6.46
C ASN A 116 -14.01 -1.29 7.15
#